data_1380c9966a50f6a791f2a7b783aa8cd1
#
_entry.id   1380c9966a50f6a791f2a7b783aa8cd1
#
_cell.length_a   1.000
_cell.length_b   1.000
_cell.length_c   1.000
_cell.angle_alpha   90.00
_cell.angle_beta   90.00
_cell.angle_gamma   90.00
#
_symmetry.space_group_name_H-M   'P 1'
#
loop_
_entity.id
_entity.type
_entity.pdbx_description
1 polymer ?
#
loop_
_entity_poly.entity_id
_entity_poly.type
_entity_poly.pdbx_seq_one_letter_code
_entity_poly.pdbx_strand_id
1 'polypeptide(L)'
;MARVLAIESAVDSDASFTLDADLLAQRRAASARRVHTVQIPAVRAAGFAILCVIAILQDVRTGAPLWQPQLVLVLAVNAGYAALSWIVLRLGYGRTGRLDLGLVFLHVDVLVWLPNLRHLEQAHLFFAYLLLVRVADQVGFGFRRALYFGHVVVATYFAYSWWVAQQPGDPLWADRLVIAAAMYLLAIYLAFTGLVSERLRNRVRQAMRTARSLVDSLEQKTAALECQARALEEASRKAEQASVAKAQFLAMISHEIRTPMNGVLGTTELLLGTSLAPGQRRLAETAHHSATALLTLIDDVLDLSRIEASKLTLQTTSFDLRALVTEAAELMATTARGKPVTLSCTISESLPERVEGDPLRLRQVLVNLLHNAVKFTERGRIGLSVIVLAELDDSVRLLFEVRDTGIGLAEDQFDSVFDAFTQVDTSSTRRHGGSGLGLAIVKELAELMGGQVGVDSRLDEGSTFWFEVSLTRGHAVDDASPAPATSPVVLSAHVLLAEDDAVNQMVVEEMLKTLGCVVVVVDDGEAACEAAARIRFDLIFMDCHMPGMDGFEATRRIRDEERARGAQTPIVALTADALAGDRERCLASGMDDYMTKPVSTAQLAAAVQRWVAPRR
;
A
#
# COMPACT_ATOMS: atom_id res chain seq x y z
N MET A 1 5.83 24.13 -5.46
CA MET A 1 7.25 23.79 -5.58
C MET A 1 8.18 24.69 -4.75
N ALA A 2 8.05 26.00 -4.76
CA ALA A 2 8.90 26.90 -3.94
C ALA A 2 8.70 26.82 -2.41
N ARG A 3 7.53 26.38 -1.92
CA ARG A 3 7.26 26.18 -0.48
C ARG A 3 7.77 24.84 0.07
N VAL A 4 7.95 23.84 -0.76
CA VAL A 4 8.50 22.52 -0.36
C VAL A 4 10.01 22.60 -0.22
N LEU A 5 10.70 23.35 -1.08
CA LEU A 5 12.15 23.61 -1.01
C LEU A 5 12.54 24.48 0.20
N ALA A 6 11.63 25.35 0.68
CA ALA A 6 11.86 26.13 1.88
C ALA A 6 11.73 25.33 3.19
N ILE A 7 11.00 24.22 3.17
CA ILE A 7 10.88 23.31 4.31
C ILE A 7 12.07 22.35 4.38
N GLU A 8 12.61 21.90 3.25
CA GLU A 8 13.84 21.10 3.22
C GLU A 8 15.08 21.88 3.68
N SER A 9 15.16 23.18 3.36
CA SER A 9 16.28 24.01 3.84
C SER A 9 16.16 24.40 5.33
N ALA A 10 14.98 24.30 5.93
CA ALA A 10 14.76 24.54 7.36
C ALA A 10 15.01 23.27 8.21
N VAL A 11 14.93 22.09 7.63
CA VAL A 11 15.24 20.81 8.30
C VAL A 11 16.75 20.56 8.37
N ASP A 12 17.52 21.05 7.40
CA ASP A 12 19.00 20.95 7.43
C ASP A 12 19.66 21.96 8.39
N SER A 13 18.91 22.93 8.96
CA SER A 13 19.44 23.84 9.99
C SER A 13 19.27 23.33 11.42
N ASP A 14 18.57 22.24 11.65
CA ASP A 14 18.55 21.48 12.91
C ASP A 14 19.72 20.51 13.04
N ALA A 15 20.86 20.93 12.48
CA ALA A 15 22.13 20.34 12.76
C ALA A 15 22.42 20.41 14.27
N SER A 16 22.34 19.22 14.87
CA SER A 16 22.99 18.94 16.15
C SER A 16 22.45 19.65 17.39
N PHE A 17 21.31 19.21 17.91
CA PHE A 17 21.07 19.24 19.34
C PHE A 17 21.94 18.19 20.09
N THR A 18 23.12 17.90 19.61
CA THR A 18 24.23 17.45 20.42
C THR A 18 24.65 18.66 21.23
N LEU A 19 23.95 18.91 22.34
CA LEU A 19 24.47 19.80 23.38
C LEU A 19 25.85 19.30 23.67
N ASP A 20 26.82 20.02 23.12
CA ASP A 20 28.23 19.74 23.25
C ASP A 20 28.51 19.50 24.74
N ALA A 21 28.88 18.28 25.11
CA ALA A 21 29.08 17.89 26.50
C ALA A 21 30.07 18.84 27.17
N ASP A 22 31.01 19.37 26.39
CA ASP A 22 31.98 20.37 26.82
C ASP A 22 31.32 21.74 27.07
N LEU A 23 30.38 22.17 26.24
CA LEU A 23 29.64 23.41 26.47
C LEU A 23 28.77 23.35 27.73
N LEU A 24 28.16 22.20 27.99
CA LEU A 24 27.40 21.93 29.22
C LEU A 24 28.31 21.87 30.44
N ALA A 25 29.50 21.26 30.33
CA ALA A 25 30.50 21.23 31.37
C ALA A 25 31.02 22.65 31.67
N GLN A 26 31.31 23.44 30.64
CA GLN A 26 31.72 24.85 30.76
C GLN A 26 30.63 25.71 31.41
N ARG A 27 29.35 25.58 30.98
CA ARG A 27 28.23 26.32 31.60
C ARG A 27 28.03 25.93 33.06
N ARG A 28 28.17 24.65 33.44
CA ARG A 28 28.11 24.19 34.82
C ARG A 28 29.29 24.75 35.64
N ALA A 29 30.48 24.70 35.12
CA ALA A 29 31.67 25.27 35.77
C ALA A 29 31.56 26.79 35.94
N ALA A 30 31.06 27.51 34.92
CA ALA A 30 30.81 28.95 35.01
C ALA A 30 29.72 29.30 36.03
N SER A 31 28.64 28.53 36.07
CA SER A 31 27.57 28.69 37.08
C SER A 31 28.10 28.43 38.51
N ALA A 32 28.81 27.32 38.71
CA ALA A 32 29.42 27.01 40.01
C ALA A 32 30.41 28.12 40.44
N ARG A 33 31.24 28.59 39.51
CA ARG A 33 32.14 29.71 39.77
C ARG A 33 31.39 30.97 40.19
N ARG A 34 30.31 31.35 39.49
CA ARG A 34 29.49 32.53 39.84
C ARG A 34 28.85 32.41 41.22
N VAL A 35 28.36 31.22 41.60
CA VAL A 35 27.81 30.97 42.94
C VAL A 35 28.87 31.23 44.02
N HIS A 36 30.05 30.66 43.90
CA HIS A 36 31.08 30.74 44.91
C HIS A 36 31.85 32.07 44.97
N THR A 37 32.01 32.77 43.81
CA THR A 37 32.79 34.03 43.75
C THR A 37 31.95 35.30 43.83
N VAL A 38 30.64 35.20 43.63
CA VAL A 38 29.75 36.37 43.62
C VAL A 38 28.57 36.19 44.59
N GLN A 39 27.79 35.12 44.44
CA GLN A 39 26.52 34.99 45.19
C GLN A 39 26.77 34.75 46.71
N ILE A 40 27.62 33.79 47.05
CA ILE A 40 27.94 33.51 48.47
C ILE A 40 28.59 34.72 49.15
N PRO A 41 29.61 35.35 48.59
CA PRO A 41 30.18 36.57 49.17
C PRO A 41 29.17 37.71 49.31
N ALA A 42 28.29 37.92 48.31
CA ALA A 42 27.31 39.00 48.36
C ALA A 42 26.27 38.77 49.49
N VAL A 43 25.77 37.55 49.64
CA VAL A 43 24.84 37.19 50.75
C VAL A 43 25.55 37.36 52.11
N ARG A 44 26.81 36.96 52.21
CA ARG A 44 27.63 37.17 53.42
C ARG A 44 27.78 38.66 53.74
N ALA A 45 28.18 39.46 52.77
CA ALA A 45 28.36 40.91 52.95
C ALA A 45 27.05 41.59 53.39
N ALA A 46 25.92 41.20 52.78
CA ALA A 46 24.60 41.68 53.20
C ALA A 46 24.29 41.30 54.67
N GLY A 47 24.59 40.05 55.06
CA GLY A 47 24.42 39.61 56.44
C GLY A 47 25.23 40.44 57.44
N PHE A 48 26.50 40.70 57.17
CA PHE A 48 27.34 41.55 58.02
C PHE A 48 26.93 43.02 58.01
N ALA A 49 26.42 43.53 56.88
CA ALA A 49 25.87 44.90 56.81
C ALA A 49 24.61 45.02 57.69
N ILE A 50 23.72 44.03 57.70
CA ILE A 50 22.57 43.98 58.62
C ILE A 50 23.02 44.00 60.08
N LEU A 51 24.04 43.21 60.42
CA LEU A 51 24.59 43.25 61.77
C LEU A 51 25.12 44.62 62.20
N CYS A 52 25.81 45.30 61.29
CA CYS A 52 26.26 46.69 61.53
C CYS A 52 25.12 47.64 61.76
N VAL A 53 24.03 47.56 60.96
CA VAL A 53 22.84 48.36 61.14
C VAL A 53 22.18 48.12 62.46
N ILE A 54 22.06 46.83 62.86
CA ILE A 54 21.46 46.48 64.15
C ILE A 54 22.29 47.01 65.31
N ALA A 55 23.62 46.90 65.27
CA ALA A 55 24.49 47.46 66.28
C ALA A 55 24.35 48.99 66.44
N ILE A 56 24.30 49.69 65.34
CA ILE A 56 24.04 51.16 65.31
C ILE A 56 22.68 51.51 65.89
N LEU A 57 21.64 50.83 65.47
CA LEU A 57 20.26 51.04 65.98
C LEU A 57 20.14 50.81 67.49
N GLN A 58 20.87 49.82 68.00
CA GLN A 58 20.89 49.50 69.43
C GLN A 58 21.54 50.65 70.20
N ASP A 59 22.73 51.14 69.78
CA ASP A 59 23.38 52.24 70.43
C ASP A 59 22.61 53.57 70.37
N VAL A 60 21.93 53.84 69.25
CA VAL A 60 20.98 54.98 69.11
C VAL A 60 19.82 54.83 70.09
N ARG A 61 19.25 53.66 70.28
CA ARG A 61 18.15 53.36 71.20
C ARG A 61 18.55 53.59 72.67
N THR A 62 19.78 53.20 73.04
CA THR A 62 20.32 53.34 74.38
C THR A 62 20.88 54.70 74.68
N GLY A 63 20.89 55.60 73.71
CA GLY A 63 21.51 56.98 73.83
C GLY A 63 23.03 56.96 73.93
N ALA A 64 23.63 55.87 73.52
CA ALA A 64 25.10 55.74 73.52
C ALA A 64 25.74 56.57 72.37
N PRO A 65 26.90 57.20 72.58
CA PRO A 65 27.54 57.94 71.51
C PRO A 65 28.00 57.03 70.37
N LEU A 66 27.67 57.35 69.16
CA LEU A 66 28.01 56.53 67.97
C LEU A 66 29.52 56.39 67.69
N TRP A 67 30.33 57.17 68.40
CA TRP A 67 31.80 57.11 68.28
C TRP A 67 32.48 56.31 69.44
N GLN A 68 31.75 55.46 70.09
CA GLN A 68 32.38 54.59 71.06
C GLN A 68 33.39 53.66 70.41
N PRO A 69 34.57 53.44 71.03
CA PRO A 69 35.60 52.58 70.43
C PRO A 69 35.13 51.16 70.17
N GLN A 70 34.21 50.70 71.01
CA GLN A 70 33.67 49.35 70.88
C GLN A 70 32.76 49.19 69.63
N LEU A 71 31.83 50.14 69.33
CA LEU A 71 31.04 50.15 68.14
C LEU A 71 31.86 50.26 66.86
N VAL A 72 32.81 51.18 66.88
CA VAL A 72 33.74 51.38 65.75
C VAL A 72 34.55 50.10 65.47
N LEU A 73 34.99 49.40 66.53
CA LEU A 73 35.68 48.11 66.38
C LEU A 73 34.82 47.05 65.77
N VAL A 74 33.58 46.95 66.21
CA VAL A 74 32.58 45.94 65.69
C VAL A 74 32.29 46.23 64.22
N LEU A 75 32.04 47.50 63.83
CA LEU A 75 31.80 47.88 62.47
C LEU A 75 33.04 47.59 61.57
N ALA A 76 34.23 47.92 62.07
CA ALA A 76 35.50 47.70 61.36
C ALA A 76 35.73 46.18 61.14
N VAL A 77 35.52 45.34 62.14
CA VAL A 77 35.67 43.88 62.06
C VAL A 77 34.66 43.27 61.07
N ASN A 78 33.41 43.67 61.14
CA ASN A 78 32.40 43.16 60.24
C ASN A 78 32.65 43.53 58.77
N ALA A 79 32.95 44.80 58.50
CA ALA A 79 33.30 45.29 57.18
C ALA A 79 34.55 44.69 56.60
N GLY A 80 35.63 44.67 57.45
CA GLY A 80 36.94 44.09 57.09
C GLY A 80 36.83 42.59 56.79
N TYR A 81 36.13 41.84 57.60
CA TYR A 81 35.89 40.41 57.38
C TYR A 81 35.05 40.13 56.11
N ALA A 82 33.97 40.85 55.90
CA ALA A 82 33.18 40.73 54.69
C ALA A 82 34.01 40.96 53.42
N ALA A 83 34.82 42.04 53.42
CA ALA A 83 35.71 42.33 52.30
C ALA A 83 36.80 41.28 52.13
N LEU A 84 37.51 40.89 53.24
CA LEU A 84 38.54 39.86 53.21
C LEU A 84 38.00 38.51 52.69
N SER A 85 36.88 38.09 53.23
CA SER A 85 36.24 36.81 52.79
C SER A 85 35.88 36.84 51.32
N TRP A 86 35.39 37.97 50.79
CA TRP A 86 35.10 38.14 49.37
C TRP A 86 36.34 38.04 48.49
N ILE A 87 37.40 38.74 48.86
CA ILE A 87 38.66 38.70 48.15
C ILE A 87 39.27 37.31 48.14
N VAL A 88 39.30 36.63 49.28
CA VAL A 88 39.84 35.27 49.39
C VAL A 88 39.05 34.26 48.62
N LEU A 89 37.72 34.32 48.66
CA LEU A 89 36.84 33.42 47.86
C LEU A 89 37.02 33.68 46.35
N ARG A 90 37.16 34.93 45.95
CA ARG A 90 37.36 35.29 44.53
C ARG A 90 38.74 34.87 43.99
N LEU A 91 39.79 35.02 44.76
CA LEU A 91 41.15 34.68 44.36
C LEU A 91 41.50 33.20 44.55
N GLY A 92 40.89 32.56 45.56
CA GLY A 92 41.16 31.18 45.92
C GLY A 92 40.30 30.15 45.18
N TYR A 93 39.24 30.56 44.46
CA TYR A 93 38.38 29.63 43.78
C TYR A 93 39.12 28.83 42.68
N GLY A 94 39.09 27.52 42.80
CA GLY A 94 39.78 26.61 41.88
C GLY A 94 41.28 26.42 42.13
N ARG A 95 41.87 27.10 43.16
CA ARG A 95 43.29 26.99 43.55
C ARG A 95 43.52 26.11 44.78
N THR A 96 42.50 25.89 45.59
CA THR A 96 42.63 25.23 46.93
C THR A 96 42.39 23.71 46.89
N GLY A 97 42.33 23.10 45.74
CA GLY A 97 42.21 21.64 45.57
C GLY A 97 41.07 21.00 46.36
N ARG A 98 41.37 20.37 47.49
CA ARG A 98 40.40 19.65 48.32
C ARG A 98 39.70 20.49 49.40
N LEU A 99 40.16 21.72 49.64
CA LEU A 99 39.59 22.60 50.65
C LEU A 99 38.42 23.42 50.10
N ASP A 100 37.22 23.18 50.63
CA ASP A 100 36.04 24.02 50.35
C ASP A 100 36.12 25.31 51.18
N LEU A 101 36.69 26.37 50.58
CA LEU A 101 36.83 27.69 51.22
C LEU A 101 35.47 28.25 51.71
N GLY A 102 34.36 27.93 51.01
CA GLY A 102 33.01 28.32 51.42
C GLY A 102 32.65 27.73 52.78
N LEU A 103 33.03 26.46 52.99
CA LEU A 103 32.82 25.75 54.22
C LEU A 103 33.71 26.33 55.38
N VAL A 104 34.96 26.63 55.10
CA VAL A 104 35.87 27.23 56.09
C VAL A 104 35.36 28.59 56.56
N PHE A 105 34.98 29.46 55.62
CA PHE A 105 34.41 30.75 56.00
C PHE A 105 33.10 30.66 56.75
N LEU A 106 32.29 29.63 56.50
CA LEU A 106 31.04 29.40 57.23
C LEU A 106 31.30 29.17 58.74
N HIS A 107 32.39 28.47 59.09
CA HIS A 107 32.78 28.29 60.48
C HIS A 107 33.35 29.58 61.08
N VAL A 108 34.16 30.29 60.30
CA VAL A 108 34.73 31.55 60.75
C VAL A 108 33.65 32.63 60.93
N ASP A 109 32.59 32.64 60.08
CA ASP A 109 31.42 33.53 60.25
C ASP A 109 30.86 33.47 61.66
N VAL A 110 30.74 32.28 62.22
CA VAL A 110 30.21 32.04 63.58
C VAL A 110 31.09 32.69 64.66
N LEU A 111 32.42 32.60 64.49
CA LEU A 111 33.38 33.21 65.41
C LEU A 111 33.37 34.75 65.33
N VAL A 112 33.28 35.31 64.11
CA VAL A 112 33.24 36.77 63.91
C VAL A 112 31.92 37.39 64.43
N TRP A 113 30.85 36.62 64.62
CA TRP A 113 29.63 37.14 65.22
C TRP A 113 29.74 37.35 66.74
N LEU A 114 30.63 36.69 67.44
CA LEU A 114 30.75 36.78 68.90
C LEU A 114 30.95 38.23 69.42
N PRO A 115 31.78 39.10 68.83
CA PRO A 115 31.91 40.50 69.25
C PRO A 115 30.61 41.30 69.10
N ASN A 116 29.76 40.99 68.10
CA ASN A 116 28.48 41.66 67.89
C ASN A 116 27.50 41.40 69.02
N LEU A 117 27.59 40.26 69.73
CA LEU A 117 26.65 39.85 70.77
C LEU A 117 26.76 40.71 72.02
N ARG A 118 27.92 41.42 72.25
CA ARG A 118 28.08 42.27 73.40
C ARG A 118 27.26 43.56 73.32
N HIS A 119 26.87 43.98 72.11
CA HIS A 119 26.08 45.19 71.88
C HIS A 119 24.55 44.92 71.79
N LEU A 120 24.09 43.67 71.88
CA LEU A 120 22.71 43.31 71.71
C LEU A 120 22.04 42.93 73.03
N GLU A 121 20.98 43.63 73.46
CA GLU A 121 20.06 43.14 74.46
C GLU A 121 19.39 41.85 73.91
N GLN A 122 19.17 40.87 74.71
CA GLN A 122 18.69 39.56 74.28
C GLN A 122 19.62 38.85 73.25
N ALA A 123 20.92 39.06 73.35
CA ALA A 123 21.94 38.51 72.49
C ALA A 123 21.78 36.98 72.22
N HIS A 124 21.34 36.26 73.22
CA HIS A 124 21.12 34.79 73.16
C HIS A 124 20.07 34.38 72.10
N LEU A 125 18.94 35.11 72.01
CA LEU A 125 17.89 34.82 71.02
C LEU A 125 18.34 35.19 69.60
N PHE A 126 18.98 36.33 69.49
CA PHE A 126 19.47 36.80 68.22
C PHE A 126 20.60 35.92 67.66
N PHE A 127 21.48 35.46 68.52
CA PHE A 127 22.52 34.50 68.16
C PHE A 127 21.96 33.16 67.70
N ALA A 128 20.96 32.63 68.43
CA ALA A 128 20.28 31.43 68.03
C ALA A 128 19.66 31.54 66.64
N TYR A 129 19.00 32.68 66.34
CA TYR A 129 18.42 32.93 65.02
C TYR A 129 19.51 32.94 63.91
N LEU A 130 20.59 33.68 64.09
CA LEU A 130 21.71 33.76 63.11
C LEU A 130 22.33 32.37 62.86
N LEU A 131 22.48 31.55 63.89
CA LEU A 131 22.99 30.21 63.76
C LEU A 131 22.08 29.32 62.96
N LEU A 132 20.74 29.38 63.18
CA LEU A 132 19.77 28.61 62.41
C LEU A 132 19.72 28.99 60.93
N VAL A 133 19.87 30.25 60.59
CA VAL A 133 19.99 30.71 59.17
C VAL A 133 21.13 29.98 58.47
N ARG A 134 22.27 29.73 59.18
CA ARG A 134 23.37 28.96 58.61
C ARG A 134 23.05 27.50 58.35
N VAL A 135 22.23 26.89 59.14
CA VAL A 135 21.74 25.52 58.86
C VAL A 135 20.86 25.54 57.63
N ALA A 136 19.94 26.52 57.53
CA ALA A 136 19.06 26.68 56.39
C ALA A 136 19.83 26.87 55.05
N ASP A 137 20.88 27.66 55.04
CA ASP A 137 21.78 27.82 53.89
C ASP A 137 22.37 26.49 53.38
N GLN A 138 22.53 25.50 54.27
CA GLN A 138 23.14 24.20 53.94
C GLN A 138 22.13 23.17 53.41
N VAL A 139 20.84 23.43 53.55
CA VAL A 139 19.78 22.51 53.06
C VAL A 139 19.91 22.24 51.57
N GLY A 140 20.28 23.25 50.79
CA GLY A 140 20.53 23.15 49.36
C GLY A 140 21.69 22.23 48.94
N PHE A 141 22.63 21.98 49.87
CA PHE A 141 23.81 21.15 49.65
C PHE A 141 23.67 19.71 50.11
N GLY A 142 22.51 19.32 50.62
CA GLY A 142 22.18 17.96 50.99
C GLY A 142 22.09 17.68 52.49
N PHE A 143 21.44 16.56 52.83
CA PHE A 143 21.12 16.17 54.21
C PHE A 143 22.32 16.11 55.16
N ARG A 144 23.41 15.44 54.71
CA ARG A 144 24.60 15.24 55.59
C ARG A 144 25.25 16.57 55.97
N ARG A 145 25.28 17.52 55.06
CA ARG A 145 25.89 18.83 55.29
C ARG A 145 25.00 19.69 56.19
N ALA A 146 23.71 19.71 55.99
CA ALA A 146 22.75 20.39 56.83
C ALA A 146 22.78 19.84 58.29
N LEU A 147 22.80 18.53 58.44
CA LEU A 147 22.87 17.85 59.76
C LEU A 147 24.20 18.18 60.47
N TYR A 148 25.35 18.10 59.79
CA TYR A 148 26.65 18.49 60.33
C TYR A 148 26.61 19.91 60.89
N PHE A 149 26.12 20.88 60.11
CA PHE A 149 26.01 22.27 60.56
C PHE A 149 25.01 22.42 61.69
N GLY A 150 23.93 21.64 61.73
CA GLY A 150 23.03 21.60 62.88
C GLY A 150 23.77 21.30 64.17
N HIS A 151 24.65 20.31 64.19
CA HIS A 151 25.46 19.97 65.36
C HIS A 151 26.44 21.08 65.70
N VAL A 152 27.18 21.65 64.71
CA VAL A 152 28.12 22.72 64.94
C VAL A 152 27.46 23.94 65.58
N VAL A 153 26.28 24.30 65.02
CA VAL A 153 25.51 25.47 65.47
C VAL A 153 25.05 25.30 66.90
N VAL A 154 24.49 24.15 67.26
CA VAL A 154 24.01 23.85 68.62
C VAL A 154 25.21 23.80 69.59
N ALA A 155 26.30 23.14 69.23
CA ALA A 155 27.50 23.11 70.04
C ALA A 155 28.08 24.52 70.30
N THR A 156 28.10 25.39 69.29
CA THR A 156 28.54 26.79 69.43
C THR A 156 27.61 27.57 70.34
N TYR A 157 26.28 27.36 70.22
CA TYR A 157 25.33 28.00 71.10
C TYR A 157 25.50 27.54 72.56
N PHE A 158 25.76 26.26 72.81
CA PHE A 158 26.06 25.73 74.12
C PHE A 158 27.35 26.33 74.69
N ALA A 159 28.44 26.39 73.90
CA ALA A 159 29.71 26.99 74.33
C ALA A 159 29.54 28.49 74.70
N TYR A 160 28.77 29.22 73.88
CA TYR A 160 28.46 30.61 74.18
C TYR A 160 27.59 30.72 75.48
N SER A 161 26.55 29.93 75.62
CA SER A 161 25.70 29.93 76.79
C SER A 161 26.44 29.56 78.07
N TRP A 162 27.35 28.58 77.99
CA TRP A 162 28.25 28.20 79.08
C TRP A 162 29.18 29.38 79.49
N TRP A 163 29.78 30.06 78.52
CA TRP A 163 30.67 31.20 78.79
C TRP A 163 29.91 32.36 79.45
N VAL A 164 28.69 32.67 79.00
CA VAL A 164 27.86 33.72 79.61
C VAL A 164 27.35 33.34 81.00
N ALA A 165 27.05 32.08 81.26
CA ALA A 165 26.62 31.61 82.56
C ALA A 165 27.69 31.69 83.68
N GLN A 166 28.95 31.81 83.31
CA GLN A 166 30.07 32.07 84.29
C GLN A 166 30.14 33.53 84.74
N GLN A 167 29.33 34.43 84.19
CA GLN A 167 29.23 35.80 84.60
C GLN A 167 28.32 35.89 85.88
N PRO A 168 28.72 36.65 86.92
CA PRO A 168 27.89 36.76 88.15
C PRO A 168 26.56 37.46 87.83
N GLY A 169 25.43 36.79 88.17
CA GLY A 169 24.09 37.36 88.08
C GLY A 169 23.20 36.93 86.93
N ASP A 170 23.50 35.84 86.20
CA ASP A 170 22.67 35.33 85.11
C ASP A 170 21.66 34.23 85.56
N PRO A 171 20.37 34.58 85.70
CA PRO A 171 19.36 33.61 86.17
C PRO A 171 18.73 32.77 85.05
N LEU A 172 19.12 32.94 83.77
CA LEU A 172 18.38 32.44 82.61
C LEU A 172 18.92 31.15 81.99
N TRP A 173 19.59 30.29 82.76
CA TRP A 173 20.17 29.02 82.29
C TRP A 173 19.10 28.06 81.69
N ALA A 174 17.93 27.98 82.33
CA ALA A 174 16.84 27.11 81.87
C ALA A 174 16.29 27.54 80.50
N ASP A 175 16.13 28.86 80.30
CA ASP A 175 15.64 29.41 79.00
C ASP A 175 16.62 29.13 77.86
N ARG A 176 17.93 29.19 78.13
CA ARG A 176 18.95 28.86 77.16
C ARG A 176 18.98 27.39 76.75
N LEU A 177 18.67 26.50 77.71
CA LEU A 177 18.52 25.07 77.41
C LEU A 177 17.35 24.80 76.49
N VAL A 178 16.20 25.47 76.75
CA VAL A 178 14.99 25.37 75.90
C VAL A 178 15.30 25.87 74.48
N ILE A 179 15.99 26.99 74.35
CA ILE A 179 16.41 27.56 73.07
C ILE A 179 17.32 26.58 72.33
N ALA A 180 18.34 26.00 73.00
CA ALA A 180 19.24 25.01 72.39
C ALA A 180 18.49 23.76 71.90
N ALA A 181 17.54 23.26 72.68
CA ALA A 181 16.70 22.12 72.30
C ALA A 181 15.84 22.47 71.06
N ALA A 182 15.19 23.65 71.08
CA ALA A 182 14.41 24.13 69.92
C ALA A 182 15.24 24.28 68.66
N MET A 183 16.46 24.85 68.79
CA MET A 183 17.40 24.96 67.68
C MET A 183 17.77 23.58 67.13
N TYR A 184 18.02 22.60 67.98
CA TYR A 184 18.37 21.26 67.53
C TYR A 184 17.23 20.57 66.78
N LEU A 185 16.01 20.67 67.31
CA LEU A 185 14.84 20.16 66.63
C LEU A 185 14.61 20.81 65.27
N LEU A 186 14.77 22.14 65.21
CA LEU A 186 14.61 22.87 63.96
C LEU A 186 15.74 22.55 62.98
N ALA A 187 16.98 22.36 63.43
CA ALA A 187 18.11 21.92 62.60
C ALA A 187 17.85 20.53 61.97
N ILE A 188 17.33 19.58 62.79
CA ILE A 188 16.92 18.26 62.28
C ILE A 188 15.82 18.40 61.25
N TYR A 189 14.79 19.18 61.50
CA TYR A 189 13.69 19.43 60.53
C TYR A 189 14.22 19.99 59.22
N LEU A 190 15.09 20.98 59.28
CA LEU A 190 15.72 21.56 58.06
C LEU A 190 16.59 20.53 57.33
N ALA A 191 17.32 19.69 58.02
CA ALA A 191 18.09 18.60 57.41
C ALA A 191 17.17 17.58 56.67
N PHE A 192 16.05 17.18 57.30
CA PHE A 192 15.05 16.30 56.64
C PHE A 192 14.45 16.96 55.38
N THR A 193 14.14 18.24 55.42
CA THR A 193 13.66 18.98 54.24
C THR A 193 14.69 18.92 53.11
N GLY A 194 15.98 19.02 53.45
CA GLY A 194 17.08 18.82 52.49
C GLY A 194 17.08 17.43 51.87
N LEU A 195 16.86 16.39 52.69
CA LEU A 195 16.76 15.00 52.20
C LEU A 195 15.64 14.79 51.19
N VAL A 196 14.42 15.29 51.52
CA VAL A 196 13.27 15.20 50.64
C VAL A 196 13.51 15.91 49.32
N SER A 197 14.02 17.14 49.40
CA SER A 197 14.36 17.96 48.21
C SER A 197 15.41 17.27 47.32
N GLU A 198 16.41 16.63 47.89
CA GLU A 198 17.46 15.90 47.16
C GLU A 198 16.87 14.67 46.45
N ARG A 199 16.04 13.89 47.16
CA ARG A 199 15.36 12.73 46.58
C ARG A 199 14.44 13.12 45.43
N LEU A 200 13.65 14.19 45.59
CA LEU A 200 12.77 14.69 44.55
C LEU A 200 13.54 15.12 43.32
N ARG A 201 14.60 15.90 43.49
CA ARG A 201 15.49 16.32 42.38
C ARG A 201 16.08 15.14 41.62
N ASN A 202 16.52 14.11 42.34
CA ASN A 202 17.08 12.91 41.73
C ASN A 202 16.01 12.12 40.94
N ARG A 203 14.78 11.98 41.45
CA ARG A 203 13.67 11.35 40.72
C ARG A 203 13.31 12.12 39.45
N VAL A 204 13.21 13.44 39.53
CA VAL A 204 12.92 14.28 38.35
C VAL A 204 14.03 14.15 37.29
N ARG A 205 15.30 14.16 37.71
CA ARG A 205 16.43 13.95 36.78
C ARG A 205 16.38 12.57 36.10
N GLN A 206 16.04 11.53 36.86
CA GLN A 206 15.91 10.18 36.32
C GLN A 206 14.76 10.09 35.33
N ALA A 207 13.58 10.61 35.67
CA ALA A 207 12.42 10.65 34.79
C ALA A 207 12.72 11.40 33.48
N MET A 208 13.39 12.56 33.57
CA MET A 208 13.81 13.32 32.39
C MET A 208 14.78 12.55 31.48
N ARG A 209 15.71 11.77 32.07
CA ARG A 209 16.63 10.94 31.27
C ARG A 209 15.89 9.83 30.53
N THR A 210 14.98 9.14 31.25
CA THR A 210 14.17 8.07 30.65
C THR A 210 13.26 8.62 29.54
N ALA A 211 12.63 9.77 29.77
CA ALA A 211 11.80 10.41 28.76
C ALA A 211 12.59 10.76 27.50
N ARG A 212 13.78 11.32 27.63
CA ARG A 212 14.65 11.63 26.47
C ARG A 212 15.04 10.37 25.71
N SER A 213 15.52 9.32 26.41
CA SER A 213 15.90 8.07 25.73
C SER A 213 14.71 7.40 25.01
N LEU A 214 13.49 7.58 25.51
CA LEU A 214 12.28 7.07 24.86
C LEU A 214 11.97 7.88 23.59
N VAL A 215 12.08 9.21 23.64
CA VAL A 215 11.89 10.08 22.46
C VAL A 215 12.90 9.71 21.37
N ASP A 216 14.20 9.63 21.72
CA ASP A 216 15.25 9.26 20.76
C ASP A 216 14.99 7.89 20.11
N SER A 217 14.52 6.91 20.92
CA SER A 217 14.15 5.57 20.40
C SER A 217 12.94 5.60 19.50
N LEU A 218 11.93 6.44 19.80
CA LEU A 218 10.75 6.60 18.94
C LEU A 218 11.12 7.25 17.61
N GLU A 219 11.93 8.31 17.64
CA GLU A 219 12.40 8.98 16.41
C GLU A 219 13.15 8.02 15.50
N GLN A 220 14.07 7.21 16.06
CA GLN A 220 14.78 6.20 15.28
C GLN A 220 13.86 5.15 14.67
N LYS A 221 12.87 4.67 15.44
CA LYS A 221 11.89 3.68 14.92
C LYS A 221 11.01 4.28 13.83
N THR A 222 10.57 5.53 14.01
CA THR A 222 9.74 6.22 13.02
C THR A 222 10.52 6.41 11.72
N ALA A 223 11.75 6.86 11.77
CA ALA A 223 12.61 7.00 10.59
C ALA A 223 12.87 5.65 9.88
N ALA A 224 13.08 4.57 10.64
CA ALA A 224 13.25 3.24 10.07
C ALA A 224 11.97 2.73 9.37
N LEU A 225 10.79 2.94 9.98
CA LEU A 225 9.51 2.58 9.38
C LEU A 225 9.22 3.37 8.11
N GLU A 226 9.50 4.66 8.10
CA GLU A 226 9.34 5.49 6.89
C GLU A 226 10.27 5.02 5.75
N CYS A 227 11.50 4.65 6.06
CA CYS A 227 12.43 4.10 5.08
C CYS A 227 11.91 2.77 4.50
N GLN A 228 11.40 1.87 5.34
CA GLN A 228 10.82 0.60 4.91
C GLN A 228 9.56 0.81 4.06
N ALA A 229 8.68 1.73 4.46
CA ALA A 229 7.46 2.05 3.71
C ALA A 229 7.80 2.55 2.30
N ARG A 230 8.75 3.47 2.16
CA ARG A 230 9.21 3.96 0.84
C ARG A 230 9.83 2.86 -0.02
N ALA A 231 10.64 1.97 0.57
CA ALA A 231 11.24 0.86 -0.15
C ALA A 231 10.18 -0.15 -0.66
N LEU A 232 9.16 -0.43 0.17
CA LEU A 232 8.04 -1.30 -0.21
C LEU A 232 7.20 -0.67 -1.33
N GLU A 233 6.89 0.62 -1.23
CA GLU A 233 6.13 1.36 -2.26
C GLU A 233 6.87 1.38 -3.60
N GLU A 234 8.19 1.61 -3.58
CA GLU A 234 9.02 1.56 -4.78
C GLU A 234 9.08 0.15 -5.40
N ALA A 235 9.20 -0.90 -4.57
CA ALA A 235 9.20 -2.28 -5.03
C ALA A 235 7.84 -2.67 -5.65
N SER A 236 6.74 -2.29 -5.01
CA SER A 236 5.38 -2.51 -5.53
C SER A 236 5.17 -1.82 -6.89
N ARG A 237 5.57 -0.56 -6.99
CA ARG A 237 5.46 0.19 -8.25
C ARG A 237 6.29 -0.43 -9.39
N LYS A 238 7.51 -0.91 -9.08
CA LYS A 238 8.34 -1.60 -10.08
C LYS A 238 7.71 -2.91 -10.54
N ALA A 239 7.14 -3.68 -9.62
CA ALA A 239 6.44 -4.93 -9.93
C ALA A 239 5.21 -4.68 -10.83
N GLU A 240 4.42 -3.66 -10.51
CA GLU A 240 3.25 -3.27 -11.31
C GLU A 240 3.66 -2.81 -12.72
N GLN A 241 4.69 -1.96 -12.84
CA GLN A 241 5.21 -1.53 -14.13
C GLN A 241 5.71 -2.71 -14.98
N ALA A 242 6.40 -3.67 -14.37
CA ALA A 242 6.87 -4.87 -15.04
C ALA A 242 5.71 -5.75 -15.55
N SER A 243 4.66 -5.91 -14.73
CA SER A 243 3.44 -6.63 -15.12
C SER A 243 2.73 -5.98 -16.30
N VAL A 244 2.55 -4.65 -16.26
CA VAL A 244 1.93 -3.90 -17.36
C VAL A 244 2.74 -4.01 -18.65
N ALA A 245 4.07 -3.87 -18.56
CA ALA A 245 4.96 -4.00 -19.71
C ALA A 245 4.92 -5.43 -20.30
N LYS A 246 4.88 -6.48 -19.45
CA LYS A 246 4.71 -7.88 -19.86
C LYS A 246 3.42 -8.07 -20.66
N ALA A 247 2.30 -7.55 -20.13
CA ALA A 247 1.00 -7.68 -20.80
C ALA A 247 0.95 -6.93 -22.16
N GLN A 248 1.53 -5.73 -22.23
CA GLN A 248 1.60 -4.97 -23.48
C GLN A 248 2.48 -5.68 -24.52
N PHE A 249 3.63 -6.21 -24.11
CA PHE A 249 4.52 -6.96 -25.00
C PHE A 249 3.83 -8.19 -25.56
N LEU A 250 3.15 -8.97 -24.72
CA LEU A 250 2.43 -10.16 -25.16
C LEU A 250 1.26 -9.82 -26.11
N ALA A 251 0.54 -8.72 -25.85
CA ALA A 251 -0.52 -8.26 -26.75
C ALA A 251 0.02 -7.89 -28.14
N MET A 252 1.15 -7.18 -28.20
CA MET A 252 1.81 -6.85 -29.45
C MET A 252 2.28 -8.10 -30.22
N ILE A 253 2.96 -9.03 -29.53
CA ILE A 253 3.45 -10.29 -30.14
C ILE A 253 2.27 -11.11 -30.68
N SER A 254 1.15 -11.18 -29.93
CA SER A 254 -0.03 -11.90 -30.43
C SER A 254 -0.55 -11.32 -31.75
N HIS A 255 -0.65 -10.01 -31.84
CA HIS A 255 -1.09 -9.36 -33.08
C HIS A 255 -0.14 -9.70 -34.24
N GLU A 256 1.16 -9.60 -34.02
CA GLU A 256 2.20 -9.91 -35.01
C GLU A 256 2.24 -11.39 -35.44
N ILE A 257 1.82 -12.32 -34.57
CA ILE A 257 1.71 -13.74 -34.92
C ILE A 257 0.34 -14.05 -35.53
N ARG A 258 -0.75 -13.42 -35.09
CA ARG A 258 -2.11 -13.68 -35.57
C ARG A 258 -2.22 -13.37 -37.05
N THR A 259 -1.65 -12.26 -37.52
CA THR A 259 -1.71 -11.84 -38.93
C THR A 259 -1.17 -12.91 -39.91
N PRO A 260 0.08 -13.39 -39.84
CA PRO A 260 0.58 -14.43 -40.74
C PRO A 260 -0.17 -15.79 -40.55
N MET A 261 -0.62 -16.08 -39.31
CA MET A 261 -1.36 -17.32 -39.06
C MET A 261 -2.74 -17.33 -39.70
N ASN A 262 -3.44 -16.19 -39.70
CA ASN A 262 -4.69 -16.03 -40.44
C ASN A 262 -4.50 -16.26 -41.94
N GLY A 263 -3.39 -15.77 -42.48
CA GLY A 263 -3.03 -16.06 -43.85
C GLY A 263 -2.85 -17.54 -44.15
N VAL A 264 -2.17 -18.29 -43.23
CA VAL A 264 -2.01 -19.73 -43.35
C VAL A 264 -3.37 -20.45 -43.23
N LEU A 265 -4.22 -20.06 -42.29
CA LEU A 265 -5.56 -20.62 -42.14
C LEU A 265 -6.44 -20.39 -43.35
N GLY A 266 -6.52 -19.16 -43.83
CA GLY A 266 -7.32 -18.83 -45.03
C GLY A 266 -6.84 -19.58 -46.25
N THR A 267 -5.51 -19.64 -46.47
CA THR A 267 -4.93 -20.36 -47.63
C THR A 267 -5.21 -21.88 -47.52
N THR A 268 -5.10 -22.47 -46.34
CA THR A 268 -5.39 -23.90 -46.16
C THR A 268 -6.88 -24.19 -46.27
N GLU A 269 -7.78 -23.30 -45.82
CA GLU A 269 -9.24 -23.40 -46.01
C GLU A 269 -9.61 -23.35 -47.46
N LEU A 270 -9.06 -22.42 -48.24
CA LEU A 270 -9.26 -22.35 -49.71
C LEU A 270 -8.77 -23.61 -50.40
N LEU A 271 -7.56 -24.12 -50.03
CA LEU A 271 -7.03 -25.38 -50.57
C LEU A 271 -8.01 -26.56 -50.30
N LEU A 272 -8.54 -26.67 -49.08
CA LEU A 272 -9.47 -27.73 -48.71
C LEU A 272 -10.81 -27.64 -49.44
N GLY A 273 -11.20 -26.44 -49.91
CA GLY A 273 -12.35 -26.19 -50.79
C GLY A 273 -12.14 -26.65 -52.25
N THR A 274 -10.91 -26.95 -52.66
CA THR A 274 -10.58 -27.41 -54.02
C THR A 274 -10.60 -28.94 -54.15
N SER A 275 -10.50 -29.44 -55.38
CA SER A 275 -10.33 -30.87 -55.64
C SER A 275 -8.90 -31.32 -55.36
N LEU A 276 -8.62 -31.86 -54.19
CA LEU A 276 -7.30 -32.34 -53.76
C LEU A 276 -7.22 -33.87 -53.85
N ALA A 277 -6.03 -34.39 -54.19
CA ALA A 277 -5.70 -35.80 -54.00
C ALA A 277 -5.72 -36.16 -52.50
N PRO A 278 -6.04 -37.43 -52.11
CA PRO A 278 -6.18 -37.81 -50.71
C PRO A 278 -4.95 -37.50 -49.83
N GLY A 279 -3.72 -37.57 -50.42
CA GLY A 279 -2.50 -37.17 -49.72
C GLY A 279 -2.38 -35.68 -49.50
N GLN A 280 -2.72 -34.86 -50.49
CA GLN A 280 -2.72 -33.41 -50.42
C GLN A 280 -3.73 -32.89 -49.42
N ARG A 281 -4.96 -33.47 -49.44
CA ARG A 281 -6.03 -33.12 -48.47
C ARG A 281 -5.56 -33.36 -47.04
N ARG A 282 -4.96 -34.51 -46.74
CA ARG A 282 -4.38 -34.81 -45.42
C ARG A 282 -3.33 -33.81 -44.98
N LEU A 283 -2.46 -33.38 -45.90
CA LEU A 283 -1.42 -32.37 -45.60
C LEU A 283 -2.03 -31.00 -45.31
N ALA A 284 -3.02 -30.58 -46.12
CA ALA A 284 -3.74 -29.34 -45.89
C ALA A 284 -4.53 -29.33 -44.57
N GLU A 285 -5.24 -30.44 -44.28
CA GLU A 285 -5.94 -30.61 -42.98
C GLU A 285 -4.97 -30.57 -41.81
N THR A 286 -3.79 -31.19 -41.91
CA THR A 286 -2.78 -31.16 -40.86
C THR A 286 -2.23 -29.76 -40.65
N ALA A 287 -1.96 -29.03 -41.73
CA ALA A 287 -1.47 -27.64 -41.68
C ALA A 287 -2.51 -26.70 -41.06
N HIS A 288 -3.77 -26.84 -41.50
CA HIS A 288 -4.91 -26.06 -40.98
C HIS A 288 -5.10 -26.32 -39.46
N HIS A 289 -5.11 -27.58 -39.05
CA HIS A 289 -5.26 -27.97 -37.64
C HIS A 289 -4.10 -27.45 -36.78
N SER A 290 -2.85 -27.53 -37.27
CA SER A 290 -1.67 -27.00 -36.57
C SER A 290 -1.72 -25.48 -36.41
N ALA A 291 -2.16 -24.77 -37.44
CA ALA A 291 -2.32 -23.31 -37.41
C ALA A 291 -3.40 -22.88 -36.41
N THR A 292 -4.55 -23.56 -36.41
CA THR A 292 -5.63 -23.33 -35.44
C THR A 292 -5.17 -23.58 -34.00
N ALA A 293 -4.47 -24.69 -33.76
CA ALA A 293 -3.94 -25.00 -32.44
C ALA A 293 -2.95 -23.94 -31.94
N LEU A 294 -2.10 -23.42 -32.82
CA LEU A 294 -1.15 -22.35 -32.46
C LEU A 294 -1.86 -21.04 -32.07
N LEU A 295 -2.89 -20.64 -32.83
CA LEU A 295 -3.68 -19.46 -32.48
C LEU A 295 -4.38 -19.61 -31.14
N THR A 296 -4.98 -20.77 -30.87
CA THR A 296 -5.61 -21.05 -29.58
C THR A 296 -4.60 -20.93 -28.44
N LEU A 297 -3.35 -21.44 -28.62
CA LEU A 297 -2.30 -21.32 -27.62
C LEU A 297 -1.92 -19.86 -27.34
N ILE A 298 -1.84 -19.04 -28.38
CA ILE A 298 -1.51 -17.62 -28.25
C ILE A 298 -2.62 -16.89 -27.51
N ASP A 299 -3.86 -17.15 -27.86
CA ASP A 299 -5.02 -16.55 -27.21
C ASP A 299 -5.10 -16.97 -25.74
N ASP A 300 -4.81 -18.23 -25.39
CA ASP A 300 -4.70 -18.73 -24.03
C ASP A 300 -3.62 -17.99 -23.20
N VAL A 301 -2.41 -17.79 -23.77
CA VAL A 301 -1.33 -17.03 -23.13
C VAL A 301 -1.71 -15.58 -22.89
N LEU A 302 -2.40 -14.96 -23.85
CA LEU A 302 -2.87 -13.59 -23.72
C LEU A 302 -3.95 -13.45 -22.64
N ASP A 303 -4.94 -14.36 -22.63
CA ASP A 303 -5.99 -14.34 -21.62
C ASP A 303 -5.38 -14.47 -20.22
N LEU A 304 -4.46 -15.41 -20.01
CA LEU A 304 -3.75 -15.56 -18.74
C LEU A 304 -2.98 -14.29 -18.36
N SER A 305 -2.24 -13.68 -19.30
CA SER A 305 -1.50 -12.46 -19.06
C SER A 305 -2.39 -11.25 -18.72
N ARG A 306 -3.58 -11.15 -19.35
CA ARG A 306 -4.57 -10.10 -19.08
C ARG A 306 -5.18 -10.28 -17.69
N ILE A 307 -5.41 -11.53 -17.27
CA ILE A 307 -5.93 -11.86 -15.93
C ILE A 307 -4.90 -11.53 -14.87
N GLU A 308 -3.64 -12.01 -15.02
CA GLU A 308 -2.52 -11.69 -14.10
C GLU A 308 -2.32 -10.18 -13.91
N ALA A 309 -2.53 -9.40 -14.97
CA ALA A 309 -2.42 -7.94 -14.93
C ALA A 309 -3.70 -7.24 -14.40
N SER A 310 -4.72 -7.99 -13.96
CA SER A 310 -6.04 -7.48 -13.54
C SER A 310 -6.71 -6.58 -14.59
N LYS A 311 -6.45 -6.83 -15.88
CA LYS A 311 -6.97 -6.04 -17.02
C LYS A 311 -8.16 -6.70 -17.71
N LEU A 312 -8.49 -7.96 -17.37
CA LEU A 312 -9.63 -8.63 -17.93
C LEU A 312 -10.89 -8.18 -17.17
N THR A 313 -11.79 -7.52 -17.88
CA THR A 313 -13.09 -7.10 -17.34
C THR A 313 -14.19 -8.00 -17.90
N LEU A 314 -15.03 -8.53 -17.03
CA LEU A 314 -16.19 -9.32 -17.44
C LEU A 314 -17.25 -8.43 -18.10
N GLN A 315 -17.85 -8.94 -19.18
CA GLN A 315 -18.95 -8.28 -19.87
C GLN A 315 -20.28 -8.88 -19.41
N THR A 316 -21.00 -8.16 -18.57
CA THR A 316 -22.29 -8.62 -18.08
C THR A 316 -23.37 -8.36 -19.13
N THR A 317 -23.94 -9.44 -19.67
CA THR A 317 -25.06 -9.40 -20.60
C THR A 317 -26.12 -10.41 -20.16
N SER A 318 -27.40 -10.18 -20.54
CA SER A 318 -28.47 -11.13 -20.30
C SER A 318 -28.51 -12.20 -21.40
N PHE A 319 -28.44 -13.49 -21.04
CA PHE A 319 -28.41 -14.60 -22.00
C PHE A 319 -29.16 -15.82 -21.49
N ASP A 320 -29.53 -16.71 -22.45
CA ASP A 320 -30.11 -18.02 -22.16
C ASP A 320 -28.99 -19.01 -21.81
N LEU A 321 -28.91 -19.38 -20.52
CA LEU A 321 -27.90 -20.28 -20.01
C LEU A 321 -28.10 -21.72 -20.52
N ARG A 322 -29.39 -22.17 -20.66
CA ARG A 322 -29.71 -23.51 -21.17
C ARG A 322 -29.24 -23.67 -22.62
N ALA A 323 -29.49 -22.66 -23.45
CA ALA A 323 -29.02 -22.64 -24.83
C ALA A 323 -27.49 -22.70 -24.90
N LEU A 324 -26.77 -21.86 -24.12
CA LEU A 324 -25.32 -21.83 -24.09
C LEU A 324 -24.69 -23.16 -23.70
N VAL A 325 -25.22 -23.81 -22.65
CA VAL A 325 -24.74 -25.12 -22.17
C VAL A 325 -25.01 -26.23 -23.22
N THR A 326 -26.18 -26.20 -23.85
CA THR A 326 -26.54 -27.17 -24.89
C THR A 326 -25.65 -27.02 -26.11
N GLU A 327 -25.43 -25.80 -26.59
CA GLU A 327 -24.53 -25.52 -27.72
C GLU A 327 -23.09 -25.97 -27.45
N ALA A 328 -22.58 -25.74 -26.23
CA ALA A 328 -21.23 -26.20 -25.83
C ALA A 328 -21.13 -27.75 -25.85
N ALA A 329 -22.17 -28.42 -25.36
CA ALA A 329 -22.23 -29.88 -25.38
C ALA A 329 -22.35 -30.45 -26.82
N GLU A 330 -23.17 -29.86 -27.70
CA GLU A 330 -23.31 -30.26 -29.10
C GLU A 330 -22.01 -30.07 -29.91
N LEU A 331 -21.32 -28.95 -29.68
CA LEU A 331 -20.03 -28.70 -30.29
C LEU A 331 -19.03 -29.80 -29.95
N MET A 332 -18.94 -30.18 -28.67
CA MET A 332 -18.04 -31.25 -28.22
C MET A 332 -18.50 -32.65 -28.64
N ALA A 333 -19.81 -32.90 -28.73
CA ALA A 333 -20.30 -34.16 -29.28
C ALA A 333 -19.90 -34.33 -30.77
N THR A 334 -19.84 -33.23 -31.52
CA THR A 334 -19.35 -33.26 -32.91
C THR A 334 -17.85 -33.57 -32.97
N THR A 335 -17.04 -32.99 -32.09
CA THR A 335 -15.60 -33.25 -31.95
C THR A 335 -15.33 -34.70 -31.51
N ALA A 336 -16.21 -35.29 -30.70
CA ALA A 336 -16.09 -36.67 -30.25
C ALA A 336 -16.49 -37.70 -31.36
N ARG A 337 -17.06 -37.27 -32.50
CA ARG A 337 -17.43 -38.17 -33.61
C ARG A 337 -16.17 -38.93 -34.09
N GLY A 338 -16.24 -40.24 -34.08
CA GLY A 338 -15.11 -41.14 -34.42
C GLY A 338 -14.44 -41.81 -33.24
N LYS A 339 -14.76 -41.40 -32.01
CA LYS A 339 -14.42 -42.10 -30.78
C LYS A 339 -15.66 -42.85 -30.26
N PRO A 340 -15.49 -44.04 -29.62
CA PRO A 340 -16.58 -44.77 -28.95
C PRO A 340 -16.91 -44.13 -27.59
N VAL A 341 -17.31 -42.85 -27.59
CA VAL A 341 -17.64 -42.04 -26.43
C VAL A 341 -19.04 -41.48 -26.57
N THR A 342 -19.85 -41.58 -25.52
CA THR A 342 -21.18 -41.00 -25.46
C THR A 342 -21.18 -39.76 -24.57
N LEU A 343 -21.62 -38.62 -25.12
CA LEU A 343 -21.75 -37.38 -24.36
C LEU A 343 -23.22 -37.20 -23.95
N SER A 344 -23.48 -36.93 -22.69
CA SER A 344 -24.79 -36.59 -22.12
C SER A 344 -24.76 -35.23 -21.44
N CYS A 345 -25.88 -34.48 -21.57
CA CYS A 345 -26.04 -33.18 -20.91
C CYS A 345 -27.31 -33.25 -20.04
N THR A 346 -27.17 -32.88 -18.77
CA THR A 346 -28.25 -32.83 -17.79
C THR A 346 -28.32 -31.45 -17.16
N ILE A 347 -29.44 -30.77 -17.32
CA ILE A 347 -29.63 -29.40 -16.83
C ILE A 347 -30.80 -29.39 -15.85
N SER A 348 -30.62 -28.84 -14.66
CA SER A 348 -31.66 -28.72 -13.64
C SER A 348 -32.91 -28.05 -14.20
N GLU A 349 -34.07 -28.54 -13.82
CA GLU A 349 -35.37 -27.93 -14.20
C GLU A 349 -35.58 -26.57 -13.53
N SER A 350 -34.97 -26.35 -12.36
CA SER A 350 -35.04 -25.10 -11.60
C SER A 350 -34.10 -24.00 -12.13
N LEU A 351 -33.39 -24.27 -13.24
CA LEU A 351 -32.51 -23.26 -13.83
C LEU A 351 -33.35 -22.08 -14.37
N PRO A 352 -33.03 -20.82 -14.02
CA PRO A 352 -33.70 -19.65 -14.60
C PRO A 352 -33.49 -19.59 -16.11
N GLU A 353 -34.51 -19.13 -16.84
CA GLU A 353 -34.46 -19.03 -18.30
C GLU A 353 -33.35 -18.11 -18.78
N ARG A 354 -33.14 -16.98 -18.07
CA ARG A 354 -32.10 -16.00 -18.39
C ARG A 354 -31.28 -15.65 -17.15
N VAL A 355 -29.99 -15.45 -17.37
CA VAL A 355 -29.04 -14.99 -16.35
C VAL A 355 -28.21 -13.83 -16.90
N GLU A 356 -27.70 -13.02 -16.02
CA GLU A 356 -26.75 -11.95 -16.35
C GLU A 356 -25.34 -12.37 -15.98
N GLY A 357 -24.42 -12.25 -16.91
CA GLY A 357 -23.02 -12.61 -16.77
C GLY A 357 -22.29 -12.50 -18.11
N ASP A 358 -21.11 -13.09 -18.19
CA ASP A 358 -20.29 -13.13 -19.41
C ASP A 358 -20.46 -14.49 -20.13
N PRO A 359 -21.31 -14.57 -21.17
CA PRO A 359 -21.55 -15.83 -21.88
C PRO A 359 -20.31 -16.34 -22.62
N LEU A 360 -19.43 -15.44 -23.07
CA LEU A 360 -18.22 -15.82 -23.80
C LEU A 360 -17.24 -16.54 -22.86
N ARG A 361 -17.02 -15.99 -21.68
CA ARG A 361 -16.11 -16.57 -20.68
C ARG A 361 -16.69 -17.85 -20.08
N LEU A 362 -17.98 -17.89 -19.82
CA LEU A 362 -18.64 -19.12 -19.37
C LEU A 362 -18.53 -20.24 -20.41
N ARG A 363 -18.76 -19.93 -21.71
CA ARG A 363 -18.55 -20.88 -22.82
C ARG A 363 -17.11 -21.36 -22.87
N GLN A 364 -16.14 -20.48 -22.69
CA GLN A 364 -14.69 -20.79 -22.68
C GLN A 364 -14.37 -21.82 -21.60
N VAL A 365 -14.86 -21.62 -20.35
CA VAL A 365 -14.69 -22.56 -19.25
C VAL A 365 -15.29 -23.93 -19.61
N LEU A 366 -16.54 -23.97 -20.07
CA LEU A 366 -17.21 -25.22 -20.44
C LEU A 366 -16.50 -25.98 -21.56
N VAL A 367 -16.08 -25.28 -22.62
CA VAL A 367 -15.37 -25.87 -23.75
C VAL A 367 -14.02 -26.42 -23.31
N ASN A 368 -13.27 -25.72 -22.46
CA ASN A 368 -12.00 -26.19 -21.94
C ASN A 368 -12.14 -27.49 -21.11
N LEU A 369 -13.13 -27.55 -20.23
CA LEU A 369 -13.40 -28.76 -19.44
C LEU A 369 -13.87 -29.92 -20.30
N LEU A 370 -14.85 -29.69 -21.20
CA LEU A 370 -15.37 -30.71 -22.11
C LEU A 370 -14.31 -31.21 -23.09
N HIS A 371 -13.47 -30.31 -23.61
CA HIS A 371 -12.35 -30.69 -24.48
C HIS A 371 -11.36 -31.62 -23.77
N ASN A 372 -11.03 -31.33 -22.51
CA ASN A 372 -10.18 -32.21 -21.70
C ASN A 372 -10.86 -33.57 -21.49
N ALA A 373 -12.14 -33.62 -21.17
CA ALA A 373 -12.90 -34.86 -21.03
C ALA A 373 -12.86 -35.71 -22.33
N VAL A 374 -13.11 -35.09 -23.51
CA VAL A 374 -13.03 -35.77 -24.81
C VAL A 374 -11.61 -36.23 -25.15
N LYS A 375 -10.60 -35.44 -24.79
CA LYS A 375 -9.19 -35.73 -25.03
C LYS A 375 -8.73 -36.95 -24.27
N PHE A 376 -9.04 -37.03 -22.96
CA PHE A 376 -8.54 -38.07 -22.06
C PHE A 376 -9.46 -39.29 -21.92
N THR A 377 -10.63 -39.28 -22.58
CA THR A 377 -11.54 -40.44 -22.67
C THR A 377 -11.37 -41.09 -24.05
N GLU A 378 -10.77 -42.30 -24.10
CA GLU A 378 -10.68 -43.06 -25.35
C GLU A 378 -11.99 -43.84 -25.65
N ARG A 379 -12.67 -44.35 -24.62
CA ARG A 379 -13.94 -45.08 -24.68
C ARG A 379 -14.72 -44.82 -23.41
N GLY A 380 -16.04 -44.69 -23.49
CA GLY A 380 -16.93 -44.58 -22.32
C GLY A 380 -17.90 -43.43 -22.39
N ARG A 381 -18.02 -42.68 -21.32
CA ARG A 381 -19.05 -41.66 -21.19
C ARG A 381 -18.48 -40.36 -20.68
N ILE A 382 -19.05 -39.26 -21.17
CA ILE A 382 -18.82 -37.91 -20.69
C ILE A 382 -20.17 -37.34 -20.30
N GLY A 383 -20.29 -36.78 -19.10
CA GLY A 383 -21.49 -36.15 -18.59
C GLY A 383 -21.23 -34.69 -18.26
N LEU A 384 -22.04 -33.80 -18.81
CA LEU A 384 -22.12 -32.40 -18.37
C LEU A 384 -23.35 -32.24 -17.50
N SER A 385 -23.24 -31.79 -16.27
CA SER A 385 -24.36 -31.47 -15.40
C SER A 385 -24.33 -30.03 -14.92
N VAL A 386 -25.51 -29.40 -14.85
CA VAL A 386 -25.71 -28.07 -14.29
C VAL A 386 -26.74 -28.16 -13.18
N ILE A 387 -26.32 -27.81 -11.96
CA ILE A 387 -27.06 -27.96 -10.73
C ILE A 387 -27.25 -26.60 -10.08
N VAL A 388 -28.43 -26.28 -9.59
CA VAL A 388 -28.69 -25.10 -8.79
C VAL A 388 -28.37 -25.43 -7.34
N LEU A 389 -27.35 -24.82 -6.78
CA LEU A 389 -26.95 -25.02 -5.39
C LEU A 389 -27.75 -24.17 -4.40
N ALA A 390 -28.01 -22.93 -4.78
CA ALA A 390 -28.79 -22.00 -3.96
C ALA A 390 -29.47 -20.95 -4.85
N GLU A 391 -30.67 -20.58 -4.48
CA GLU A 391 -31.38 -19.44 -5.04
C GLU A 391 -31.40 -18.33 -4.01
N LEU A 392 -30.88 -17.15 -4.36
CA LEU A 392 -30.93 -15.91 -3.59
C LEU A 392 -31.93 -14.96 -4.31
N ASP A 393 -32.34 -13.89 -3.63
CA ASP A 393 -33.38 -12.99 -4.16
C ASP A 393 -33.08 -12.51 -5.59
N ASP A 394 -31.85 -12.08 -5.89
CA ASP A 394 -31.42 -11.53 -7.18
C ASP A 394 -30.34 -12.37 -7.89
N SER A 395 -29.90 -13.48 -7.32
CA SER A 395 -28.81 -14.29 -7.89
C SER A 395 -29.05 -15.77 -7.71
N VAL A 396 -28.37 -16.55 -8.55
CA VAL A 396 -28.41 -18.02 -8.49
C VAL A 396 -26.97 -18.53 -8.44
N ARG A 397 -26.68 -19.40 -7.46
CA ARG A 397 -25.41 -20.11 -7.38
C ARG A 397 -25.55 -21.43 -8.13
N LEU A 398 -24.69 -21.65 -9.10
CA LEU A 398 -24.70 -22.79 -10.01
C LEU A 398 -23.44 -23.60 -9.87
N LEU A 399 -23.58 -24.93 -9.90
CA LEU A 399 -22.49 -25.88 -10.00
C LEU A 399 -22.52 -26.51 -11.39
N PHE A 400 -21.43 -26.45 -12.09
CA PHE A 400 -21.19 -27.13 -13.36
C PHE A 400 -20.22 -28.27 -13.11
N GLU A 401 -20.57 -29.47 -13.53
CA GLU A 401 -19.75 -30.67 -13.41
C GLU A 401 -19.54 -31.29 -14.78
N VAL A 402 -18.27 -31.57 -15.11
CA VAL A 402 -17.91 -32.36 -16.29
C VAL A 402 -17.26 -33.64 -15.79
N ARG A 403 -18.01 -34.73 -15.92
CA ARG A 403 -17.59 -36.07 -15.53
C ARG A 403 -17.12 -36.87 -16.73
N ASP A 404 -15.97 -37.47 -16.67
CA ASP A 404 -15.46 -38.38 -17.68
C ASP A 404 -15.14 -39.77 -17.08
N THR A 405 -15.01 -40.77 -17.93
CA THR A 405 -14.57 -42.12 -17.57
C THR A 405 -13.22 -42.44 -18.18
N GLY A 406 -12.33 -41.44 -18.19
CA GLY A 406 -10.98 -41.52 -18.74
C GLY A 406 -9.95 -42.07 -17.77
N ILE A 407 -8.72 -41.68 -17.97
CA ILE A 407 -7.54 -42.17 -17.21
C ILE A 407 -7.53 -41.76 -15.73
N GLY A 408 -8.30 -40.72 -15.34
CA GLY A 408 -8.25 -40.17 -13.98
C GLY A 408 -6.95 -39.48 -13.62
N LEU A 409 -6.88 -39.01 -12.37
CA LEU A 409 -5.74 -38.30 -11.77
C LEU A 409 -5.37 -38.93 -10.43
N ALA A 410 -4.11 -38.87 -10.06
CA ALA A 410 -3.67 -39.21 -8.73
C ALA A 410 -3.91 -38.06 -7.72
N GLU A 411 -4.15 -38.38 -6.45
CA GLU A 411 -4.52 -37.38 -5.42
C GLU A 411 -3.47 -36.24 -5.26
N ASP A 412 -2.20 -36.55 -5.43
CA ASP A 412 -1.07 -35.61 -5.33
C ASP A 412 -1.05 -34.56 -6.48
N GLN A 413 -1.90 -34.74 -7.49
CA GLN A 413 -1.99 -33.87 -8.67
C GLN A 413 -3.16 -32.88 -8.61
N PHE A 414 -4.09 -33.03 -7.66
CA PHE A 414 -5.33 -32.24 -7.62
C PHE A 414 -5.07 -30.73 -7.47
N ASP A 415 -4.11 -30.35 -6.63
CA ASP A 415 -3.77 -28.96 -6.41
C ASP A 415 -2.99 -28.37 -7.60
N SER A 416 -2.11 -29.18 -8.20
CA SER A 416 -1.20 -28.71 -9.25
C SER A 416 -1.80 -28.75 -10.66
N VAL A 417 -2.91 -29.47 -10.88
CA VAL A 417 -3.52 -29.61 -12.22
C VAL A 417 -4.08 -28.29 -12.76
N PHE A 418 -4.36 -27.33 -11.87
CA PHE A 418 -4.81 -25.98 -12.20
C PHE A 418 -3.66 -24.97 -12.34
N ASP A 419 -2.41 -25.37 -12.08
CA ASP A 419 -1.27 -24.47 -12.26
C ASP A 419 -0.90 -24.35 -13.73
N ALA A 420 -0.55 -23.12 -14.15
CA ALA A 420 -0.19 -22.84 -15.54
C ALA A 420 1.03 -23.69 -15.99
N PHE A 421 0.98 -24.19 -17.22
CA PHE A 421 2.01 -25.03 -17.84
C PHE A 421 2.22 -26.40 -17.17
N THR A 422 1.38 -26.79 -16.23
CA THR A 422 1.47 -28.11 -15.60
C THR A 422 0.85 -29.19 -16.50
N GLN A 423 1.60 -30.25 -16.71
CA GLN A 423 1.17 -31.44 -17.45
C GLN A 423 1.45 -32.68 -16.62
N VAL A 424 0.46 -33.52 -16.48
CA VAL A 424 0.62 -34.82 -15.78
C VAL A 424 1.39 -35.76 -16.69
N ASP A 425 2.62 -36.11 -16.30
CA ASP A 425 3.49 -37.06 -17.02
C ASP A 425 2.94 -38.49 -16.97
N THR A 426 2.02 -38.81 -17.85
CA THR A 426 1.69 -40.19 -18.14
C THR A 426 2.25 -40.57 -19.51
N SER A 427 2.65 -41.83 -19.70
CA SER A 427 3.21 -42.32 -20.97
C SER A 427 2.26 -42.19 -22.17
N SER A 428 0.98 -41.82 -21.91
CA SER A 428 -0.04 -41.51 -22.90
C SER A 428 0.02 -40.04 -23.40
N THR A 429 0.67 -39.09 -22.66
CA THR A 429 0.78 -37.69 -23.03
C THR A 429 1.60 -37.44 -24.29
N ARG A 430 2.51 -38.33 -24.66
CA ARG A 430 3.22 -38.27 -25.94
C ARG A 430 2.29 -38.35 -27.16
N ARG A 431 1.07 -38.87 -27.03
CA ARG A 431 0.06 -38.96 -28.10
C ARG A 431 -0.93 -37.78 -28.11
N HIS A 432 -1.11 -37.08 -26.98
CA HIS A 432 -2.16 -36.09 -26.81
C HIS A 432 -1.62 -34.80 -26.18
N GLY A 433 -0.61 -34.17 -26.76
CA GLY A 433 0.00 -32.92 -26.27
C GLY A 433 -1.05 -31.83 -25.99
N GLY A 434 -0.78 -30.95 -25.05
CA GLY A 434 -1.61 -29.80 -24.71
C GLY A 434 -0.77 -28.66 -24.16
N SER A 435 -1.30 -27.44 -24.03
CA SER A 435 -0.58 -26.27 -23.52
C SER A 435 -0.31 -26.32 -22.01
N GLY A 436 -1.17 -27.03 -21.25
CA GLY A 436 -1.22 -26.93 -19.80
C GLY A 436 -1.81 -25.59 -19.31
N LEU A 437 -2.44 -24.82 -20.18
CA LEU A 437 -3.04 -23.52 -19.85
C LEU A 437 -4.55 -23.60 -19.62
N GLY A 438 -5.24 -24.52 -20.28
CA GLY A 438 -6.70 -24.56 -20.27
C GLY A 438 -7.33 -24.64 -18.87
N LEU A 439 -6.78 -25.48 -17.95
CA LEU A 439 -7.29 -25.59 -16.57
C LEU A 439 -6.91 -24.38 -15.71
N ALA A 440 -5.74 -23.78 -15.92
CA ALA A 440 -5.36 -22.54 -15.27
C ALA A 440 -6.32 -21.39 -15.66
N ILE A 441 -6.67 -21.29 -16.94
CA ILE A 441 -7.66 -20.31 -17.42
C ILE A 441 -9.04 -20.58 -16.81
N VAL A 442 -9.45 -21.86 -16.69
CA VAL A 442 -10.72 -22.23 -16.03
C VAL A 442 -10.75 -21.72 -14.59
N LYS A 443 -9.67 -21.92 -13.83
CA LYS A 443 -9.55 -21.45 -12.45
C LYS A 443 -9.67 -19.93 -12.36
N GLU A 444 -8.86 -19.23 -13.11
CA GLU A 444 -8.81 -17.77 -13.11
C GLU A 444 -10.15 -17.13 -13.52
N LEU A 445 -10.80 -17.69 -14.56
CA LEU A 445 -12.11 -17.20 -15.02
C LEU A 445 -13.20 -17.48 -13.99
N ALA A 446 -13.21 -18.66 -13.36
CA ALA A 446 -14.18 -18.99 -12.32
C ALA A 446 -14.02 -18.08 -11.09
N GLU A 447 -12.77 -17.84 -10.64
CA GLU A 447 -12.47 -16.91 -9.55
C GLU A 447 -12.88 -15.47 -9.90
N LEU A 448 -12.63 -15.02 -11.14
CA LEU A 448 -13.04 -13.70 -11.64
C LEU A 448 -14.56 -13.54 -11.66
N MET A 449 -15.31 -14.63 -11.91
CA MET A 449 -16.77 -14.70 -11.84
C MET A 449 -17.31 -14.89 -10.40
N GLY A 450 -16.43 -14.77 -9.38
CA GLY A 450 -16.79 -14.87 -7.97
C GLY A 450 -17.08 -16.30 -7.49
N GLY A 451 -16.56 -17.29 -8.20
CA GLY A 451 -16.73 -18.71 -7.95
C GLY A 451 -15.46 -19.43 -7.51
N GLN A 452 -15.46 -20.73 -7.63
CA GLN A 452 -14.34 -21.62 -7.33
C GLN A 452 -14.36 -22.86 -8.23
N VAL A 453 -13.23 -23.56 -8.32
CA VAL A 453 -13.07 -24.77 -9.10
C VAL A 453 -12.54 -25.91 -8.26
N GLY A 454 -12.73 -27.13 -8.74
CA GLY A 454 -12.15 -28.29 -8.12
C GLY A 454 -12.21 -29.52 -9.03
N VAL A 455 -11.62 -30.61 -8.53
CA VAL A 455 -11.58 -31.91 -9.19
C VAL A 455 -11.72 -33.04 -8.19
N ASP A 456 -12.54 -34.01 -8.53
CA ASP A 456 -12.65 -35.30 -7.86
C ASP A 456 -12.29 -36.39 -8.87
N SER A 457 -11.27 -37.19 -8.60
CA SER A 457 -10.77 -38.16 -9.56
C SER A 457 -10.21 -39.40 -8.90
N ARG A 458 -10.23 -40.50 -9.64
CA ARG A 458 -9.54 -41.72 -9.30
C ARG A 458 -8.84 -42.28 -10.53
N LEU A 459 -7.60 -42.72 -10.34
CA LEU A 459 -6.81 -43.25 -11.42
C LEU A 459 -7.54 -44.45 -12.07
N ASP A 460 -7.61 -44.47 -13.39
CA ASP A 460 -8.32 -45.47 -14.23
C ASP A 460 -9.86 -45.56 -14.02
N GLU A 461 -10.47 -44.70 -13.20
CA GLU A 461 -11.93 -44.64 -13.03
C GLU A 461 -12.54 -43.39 -13.69
N GLY A 462 -11.74 -42.36 -13.99
CA GLY A 462 -12.12 -41.10 -14.57
C GLY A 462 -12.07 -39.94 -13.61
N SER A 463 -12.51 -38.77 -14.08
CA SER A 463 -12.48 -37.51 -13.33
C SER A 463 -13.83 -36.80 -13.37
N THR A 464 -14.09 -35.99 -12.35
CA THR A 464 -15.15 -35.00 -12.30
C THR A 464 -14.52 -33.65 -12.02
N PHE A 465 -14.43 -32.81 -13.04
CA PHE A 465 -14.04 -31.41 -12.90
C PHE A 465 -15.29 -30.58 -12.68
N TRP A 466 -15.24 -29.71 -11.71
CA TRP A 466 -16.37 -28.86 -11.39
C TRP A 466 -15.95 -27.40 -11.16
N PHE A 467 -16.89 -26.49 -11.41
CA PHE A 467 -16.76 -25.10 -11.03
C PHE A 467 -18.10 -24.54 -10.56
N GLU A 468 -18.02 -23.62 -9.61
CA GLU A 468 -19.16 -22.88 -9.11
C GLU A 468 -19.09 -21.43 -9.62
N VAL A 469 -20.25 -20.84 -9.91
CA VAL A 469 -20.37 -19.41 -10.20
C VAL A 469 -21.69 -18.87 -9.65
N SER A 470 -21.69 -17.58 -9.32
CA SER A 470 -22.88 -16.84 -8.93
C SER A 470 -23.28 -15.89 -10.06
N LEU A 471 -24.46 -16.10 -10.64
CA LEU A 471 -24.99 -15.27 -11.72
C LEU A 471 -26.24 -14.53 -11.23
N THR A 472 -26.44 -13.29 -11.67
CA THR A 472 -27.66 -12.53 -11.40
C THR A 472 -28.79 -13.06 -12.26
N ARG A 473 -30.02 -13.06 -11.75
CA ARG A 473 -31.19 -13.42 -12.56
C ARG A 473 -31.45 -12.34 -13.60
N GLY A 474 -31.49 -12.75 -14.87
CA GLY A 474 -31.78 -11.85 -15.99
C GLY A 474 -33.25 -11.57 -16.13
N HIS A 475 -33.59 -10.36 -16.50
CA HIS A 475 -34.95 -9.99 -16.88
C HIS A 475 -35.20 -10.32 -18.36
N ALA A 476 -36.40 -10.75 -18.70
CA ALA A 476 -36.78 -10.97 -20.09
C ALA A 476 -36.77 -9.62 -20.84
N VAL A 477 -35.79 -9.43 -21.70
CA VAL A 477 -35.83 -8.38 -22.71
C VAL A 477 -36.34 -9.03 -23.96
N ASP A 478 -37.41 -8.47 -24.57
CA ASP A 478 -37.95 -8.90 -25.86
C ASP A 478 -36.88 -8.66 -26.96
N ASP A 479 -35.93 -9.57 -27.07
CA ASP A 479 -35.04 -9.62 -28.22
C ASP A 479 -35.63 -10.61 -29.24
N ALA A 480 -36.04 -10.07 -30.35
CA ALA A 480 -36.51 -10.84 -31.50
C ALA A 480 -35.46 -11.88 -31.93
N SER A 481 -35.75 -13.14 -31.70
CA SER A 481 -34.98 -14.31 -32.12
C SER A 481 -34.65 -14.24 -33.61
N PRO A 482 -33.39 -14.45 -34.02
CA PRO A 482 -33.10 -14.65 -35.45
C PRO A 482 -33.67 -15.99 -35.89
N ALA A 483 -34.45 -15.96 -36.94
CA ALA A 483 -35.05 -17.12 -37.56
C ALA A 483 -34.02 -18.13 -38.09
N PRO A 484 -34.33 -19.45 -38.11
CA PRO A 484 -33.37 -20.48 -38.52
C PRO A 484 -32.99 -20.36 -40.00
N ALA A 485 -31.71 -20.59 -40.26
CA ALA A 485 -31.11 -20.54 -41.58
C ALA A 485 -31.71 -21.55 -42.53
N THR A 486 -32.34 -21.08 -43.59
CA THR A 486 -32.72 -21.84 -44.77
C THR A 486 -31.56 -21.89 -45.77
N SER A 487 -31.51 -22.98 -46.53
CA SER A 487 -30.55 -23.44 -47.55
C SER A 487 -29.85 -22.38 -48.40
N PRO A 488 -28.64 -22.66 -48.97
CA PRO A 488 -27.82 -21.70 -49.68
C PRO A 488 -28.51 -21.22 -50.97
N VAL A 489 -28.91 -19.95 -50.96
CA VAL A 489 -29.32 -19.25 -52.19
C VAL A 489 -28.07 -18.61 -52.76
N VAL A 490 -27.74 -18.90 -54.00
CA VAL A 490 -26.67 -18.21 -54.77
C VAL A 490 -27.07 -16.74 -54.91
N LEU A 491 -26.37 -15.86 -54.20
CA LEU A 491 -26.64 -14.43 -54.14
C LEU A 491 -25.67 -13.71 -55.07
N SER A 492 -26.18 -13.20 -56.20
CA SER A 492 -25.44 -12.32 -57.11
C SER A 492 -25.38 -10.89 -56.50
N ALA A 493 -24.58 -10.70 -55.47
CA ALA A 493 -24.42 -9.41 -54.77
C ALA A 493 -23.12 -8.68 -55.19
N HIS A 494 -23.20 -7.35 -55.34
CA HIS A 494 -22.03 -6.49 -55.54
C HIS A 494 -21.48 -6.07 -54.18
N VAL A 495 -20.30 -6.54 -53.81
CA VAL A 495 -19.68 -6.34 -52.50
C VAL A 495 -18.40 -5.54 -52.65
N LEU A 496 -18.22 -4.53 -51.81
CA LEU A 496 -16.94 -3.84 -51.62
C LEU A 496 -16.20 -4.45 -50.40
N LEU A 497 -14.95 -4.79 -50.59
CA LEU A 497 -14.04 -5.24 -49.53
C LEU A 497 -12.92 -4.23 -49.36
N ALA A 498 -12.84 -3.55 -48.24
CA ALA A 498 -11.73 -2.69 -47.88
C ALA A 498 -10.88 -3.38 -46.79
N GLU A 499 -9.65 -3.72 -47.15
CA GLU A 499 -8.70 -4.49 -46.32
C GLU A 499 -7.29 -4.11 -46.77
N ASP A 500 -6.36 -3.85 -45.86
CA ASP A 500 -4.99 -3.42 -46.21
C ASP A 500 -3.99 -4.57 -46.40
N ASP A 501 -4.28 -5.75 -45.81
CA ASP A 501 -3.41 -6.92 -45.94
C ASP A 501 -3.74 -7.73 -47.20
N ALA A 502 -2.79 -7.85 -48.10
CA ALA A 502 -2.97 -8.53 -49.39
C ALA A 502 -3.36 -10.02 -49.28
N VAL A 503 -2.97 -10.70 -48.21
CA VAL A 503 -3.33 -12.10 -47.96
C VAL A 503 -4.78 -12.19 -47.49
N ASN A 504 -5.18 -11.34 -46.58
CA ASN A 504 -6.57 -11.26 -46.10
C ASN A 504 -7.51 -10.86 -47.24
N GLN A 505 -7.12 -9.87 -48.09
CA GLN A 505 -7.85 -9.52 -49.30
C GLN A 505 -8.13 -10.73 -50.19
N MET A 506 -7.09 -11.49 -50.53
CA MET A 506 -7.19 -12.66 -51.39
C MET A 506 -8.14 -13.72 -50.78
N VAL A 507 -8.01 -13.99 -49.48
CA VAL A 507 -8.78 -15.00 -48.78
C VAL A 507 -10.27 -14.61 -48.71
N VAL A 508 -10.58 -13.39 -48.29
CA VAL A 508 -11.98 -12.92 -48.15
C VAL A 508 -12.63 -12.73 -49.54
N GLU A 509 -11.88 -12.22 -50.51
CA GLU A 509 -12.34 -12.09 -51.91
C GLU A 509 -12.78 -13.47 -52.47
N GLU A 510 -11.92 -14.49 -52.33
CA GLU A 510 -12.19 -15.82 -52.84
C GLU A 510 -13.35 -16.51 -52.13
N MET A 511 -13.45 -16.33 -50.78
CA MET A 511 -14.60 -16.78 -50.01
C MET A 511 -15.93 -16.16 -50.51
N LEU A 512 -15.93 -14.82 -50.74
CA LEU A 512 -17.11 -14.12 -51.25
C LEU A 512 -17.45 -14.51 -52.70
N LYS A 513 -16.47 -14.75 -53.57
CA LYS A 513 -16.67 -15.29 -54.93
C LYS A 513 -17.29 -16.69 -54.92
N THR A 514 -16.84 -17.54 -53.98
CA THR A 514 -17.41 -18.89 -53.77
C THR A 514 -18.89 -18.82 -53.35
N LEU A 515 -19.31 -17.76 -52.67
CA LEU A 515 -20.70 -17.48 -52.31
C LEU A 515 -21.50 -16.85 -53.46
N GLY A 516 -20.89 -16.62 -54.64
CA GLY A 516 -21.52 -16.05 -55.80
C GLY A 516 -21.55 -14.53 -55.85
N CYS A 517 -20.77 -13.83 -55.03
CA CYS A 517 -20.67 -12.37 -55.00
C CYS A 517 -19.73 -11.84 -56.08
N VAL A 518 -20.00 -10.64 -56.61
CA VAL A 518 -19.08 -9.84 -57.43
C VAL A 518 -18.36 -8.89 -56.46
N VAL A 519 -17.05 -9.08 -56.28
CA VAL A 519 -16.25 -8.35 -55.28
C VAL A 519 -15.37 -7.31 -55.91
N VAL A 520 -15.39 -6.10 -55.37
CA VAL A 520 -14.40 -5.05 -55.64
C VAL A 520 -13.55 -4.94 -54.38
N VAL A 521 -12.22 -5.06 -54.56
CA VAL A 521 -11.27 -5.01 -53.44
C VAL A 521 -10.50 -3.69 -53.51
N VAL A 522 -10.32 -3.06 -52.36
CA VAL A 522 -9.54 -1.83 -52.17
C VAL A 522 -8.64 -1.98 -50.93
N ASP A 523 -7.52 -1.28 -50.91
CA ASP A 523 -6.41 -1.45 -49.97
C ASP A 523 -6.36 -0.38 -48.88
N ASP A 524 -7.23 0.64 -48.95
CA ASP A 524 -7.32 1.68 -47.91
C ASP A 524 -8.71 2.32 -47.83
N GLY A 525 -8.91 3.16 -46.80
CA GLY A 525 -10.18 3.84 -46.57
C GLY A 525 -10.50 4.92 -47.59
N GLU A 526 -9.49 5.54 -48.22
CA GLU A 526 -9.67 6.57 -49.24
C GLU A 526 -10.20 5.96 -50.54
N ALA A 527 -9.59 4.86 -50.98
CA ALA A 527 -10.05 4.08 -52.10
C ALA A 527 -11.46 3.49 -51.87
N ALA A 528 -11.78 3.11 -50.62
CA ALA A 528 -13.13 2.66 -50.27
C ALA A 528 -14.18 3.76 -50.44
N CYS A 529 -13.90 4.99 -50.01
CA CYS A 529 -14.76 6.15 -50.26
C CYS A 529 -14.95 6.43 -51.73
N GLU A 530 -13.85 6.44 -52.53
CA GLU A 530 -13.93 6.65 -53.98
C GLU A 530 -14.74 5.58 -54.70
N ALA A 531 -14.56 4.30 -54.34
CA ALA A 531 -15.32 3.18 -54.90
C ALA A 531 -16.82 3.30 -54.57
N ALA A 532 -17.18 3.57 -53.33
CA ALA A 532 -18.56 3.76 -52.89
C ALA A 532 -19.25 4.98 -53.54
N ALA A 533 -18.47 6.03 -53.86
CA ALA A 533 -18.97 7.20 -54.59
C ALA A 533 -19.31 6.92 -56.05
N ARG A 534 -18.60 5.99 -56.71
CA ARG A 534 -18.70 5.69 -58.14
C ARG A 534 -19.61 4.50 -58.46
N ILE A 535 -19.62 3.50 -57.59
CA ILE A 535 -20.32 2.23 -57.79
C ILE A 535 -21.33 2.01 -56.66
N ARG A 536 -22.51 1.50 -56.97
CA ARG A 536 -23.47 1.04 -55.94
C ARG A 536 -23.14 -0.38 -55.56
N PHE A 537 -22.90 -0.57 -54.27
CA PHE A 537 -22.69 -1.87 -53.68
C PHE A 537 -23.97 -2.30 -52.90
N ASP A 538 -24.17 -3.60 -52.81
CA ASP A 538 -25.23 -4.21 -52.00
C ASP A 538 -24.78 -4.36 -50.54
N LEU A 539 -23.45 -4.46 -50.31
CA LEU A 539 -22.83 -4.62 -48.98
C LEU A 539 -21.36 -4.14 -49.02
N ILE A 540 -20.89 -3.55 -47.94
CA ILE A 540 -19.49 -3.16 -47.76
C ILE A 540 -18.91 -3.88 -46.57
N PHE A 541 -17.82 -4.62 -46.72
CA PHE A 541 -16.97 -5.09 -45.64
C PHE A 541 -15.82 -4.12 -45.46
N MET A 542 -15.68 -3.58 -44.25
CA MET A 542 -14.73 -2.49 -43.95
C MET A 542 -13.81 -2.90 -42.80
N ASP A 543 -12.50 -3.02 -43.07
CA ASP A 543 -11.54 -3.16 -41.98
C ASP A 543 -11.49 -1.89 -41.15
N CYS A 544 -11.55 -2.06 -39.81
CA CYS A 544 -11.48 -0.95 -38.87
C CYS A 544 -10.11 -0.26 -38.85
N HIS A 545 -9.01 -1.00 -39.12
CA HIS A 545 -7.66 -0.52 -38.96
C HIS A 545 -6.87 -0.64 -40.28
N MET A 546 -6.87 0.43 -41.05
CA MET A 546 -6.11 0.55 -42.27
C MET A 546 -5.13 1.75 -42.20
N PRO A 547 -3.97 1.71 -42.86
CA PRO A 547 -3.04 2.82 -42.85
C PRO A 547 -3.63 4.04 -43.61
N GLY A 548 -3.28 5.23 -43.15
CA GLY A 548 -3.81 6.48 -43.73
C GLY A 548 -5.19 6.83 -43.19
N MET A 549 -6.26 6.48 -43.91
CA MET A 549 -7.65 6.64 -43.48
C MET A 549 -8.17 5.33 -42.88
N ASP A 550 -8.51 5.35 -41.60
CA ASP A 550 -9.09 4.18 -40.92
C ASP A 550 -10.54 3.91 -41.35
N GLY A 551 -11.02 2.69 -41.09
CA GLY A 551 -12.39 2.29 -41.46
C GLY A 551 -13.48 3.09 -40.78
N PHE A 552 -13.23 3.64 -39.61
CA PHE A 552 -14.19 4.51 -38.89
C PHE A 552 -14.34 5.87 -39.58
N GLU A 553 -13.25 6.43 -40.07
CA GLU A 553 -13.27 7.68 -40.80
C GLU A 553 -13.86 7.49 -42.21
N ALA A 554 -13.46 6.42 -42.91
CA ALA A 554 -14.04 6.02 -44.19
C ALA A 554 -15.56 5.85 -44.11
N THR A 555 -16.04 5.14 -43.09
CA THR A 555 -17.49 4.96 -42.87
C THR A 555 -18.21 6.30 -42.69
N ARG A 556 -17.69 7.20 -41.85
CA ARG A 556 -18.29 8.53 -41.67
C ARG A 556 -18.39 9.31 -42.98
N ARG A 557 -17.34 9.30 -43.79
CA ARG A 557 -17.33 9.95 -45.12
C ARG A 557 -18.36 9.34 -46.05
N ILE A 558 -18.42 8.02 -46.14
CA ILE A 558 -19.41 7.32 -46.99
C ILE A 558 -20.83 7.69 -46.51
N ARG A 559 -21.11 7.71 -45.22
CA ARG A 559 -22.41 8.10 -44.67
C ARG A 559 -22.80 9.53 -44.94
N ASP A 560 -21.84 10.46 -44.91
CA ASP A 560 -22.09 11.87 -45.22
C ASP A 560 -22.43 12.05 -46.73
N GLU A 561 -21.77 11.32 -47.60
CA GLU A 561 -22.08 11.32 -49.05
C GLU A 561 -23.42 10.64 -49.36
N GLU A 562 -23.73 9.52 -48.70
CA GLU A 562 -25.01 8.80 -48.86
C GLU A 562 -26.22 9.63 -48.41
N ARG A 563 -26.08 10.43 -47.30
CA ARG A 563 -27.14 11.35 -46.88
C ARG A 563 -27.52 12.34 -47.97
N ALA A 564 -26.55 12.80 -48.76
CA ALA A 564 -26.79 13.72 -49.86
C ALA A 564 -27.51 13.05 -51.02
N ARG A 565 -27.42 11.70 -51.17
CA ARG A 565 -27.96 10.90 -52.29
C ARG A 565 -29.24 10.13 -51.93
N GLY A 566 -29.62 10.10 -50.65
CA GLY A 566 -30.81 9.35 -50.16
C GLY A 566 -30.68 7.83 -50.28
N ALA A 567 -29.45 7.30 -50.25
CA ALA A 567 -29.15 5.87 -50.26
C ALA A 567 -28.40 5.48 -48.98
N GLN A 568 -28.54 4.26 -48.53
CA GLN A 568 -27.76 3.71 -47.39
C GLN A 568 -27.34 2.29 -47.75
N THR A 569 -26.04 2.07 -47.95
CA THR A 569 -25.46 0.75 -48.20
C THR A 569 -25.09 0.11 -46.85
N PRO A 570 -25.45 -1.13 -46.54
CA PRO A 570 -24.99 -1.78 -45.31
C PRO A 570 -23.47 -1.86 -45.25
N ILE A 571 -22.89 -1.49 -44.10
CA ILE A 571 -21.46 -1.54 -43.82
C ILE A 571 -21.22 -2.46 -42.63
N VAL A 572 -20.46 -3.52 -42.86
CA VAL A 572 -20.10 -4.51 -41.84
C VAL A 572 -18.61 -4.33 -41.50
N ALA A 573 -18.30 -4.02 -40.27
CA ALA A 573 -16.95 -3.88 -39.76
C ALA A 573 -16.20 -5.22 -39.77
N LEU A 574 -14.93 -5.23 -40.17
CA LEU A 574 -13.98 -6.31 -39.89
C LEU A 574 -13.04 -5.85 -38.78
N THR A 575 -13.08 -6.45 -37.61
CA THR A 575 -12.29 -6.05 -36.44
C THR A 575 -11.40 -7.17 -35.92
N ALA A 576 -10.22 -6.86 -35.43
CA ALA A 576 -9.33 -7.84 -34.82
C ALA A 576 -9.74 -8.24 -33.40
N ASP A 577 -10.51 -7.41 -32.70
CA ASP A 577 -10.91 -7.62 -31.30
C ASP A 577 -12.44 -7.60 -31.14
N ALA A 578 -12.95 -8.56 -30.35
CA ALA A 578 -14.37 -8.66 -29.99
C ALA A 578 -14.73 -7.83 -28.74
N LEU A 579 -13.88 -6.88 -28.33
CA LEU A 579 -14.08 -6.10 -27.10
C LEU A 579 -15.28 -5.14 -27.23
N ALA A 580 -16.07 -5.00 -26.16
CA ALA A 580 -17.29 -4.18 -26.14
C ALA A 580 -17.06 -2.73 -26.62
N GLY A 581 -15.87 -2.17 -26.40
CA GLY A 581 -15.51 -0.83 -26.88
C GLY A 581 -15.43 -0.70 -28.40
N ASP A 582 -15.06 -1.75 -29.13
CA ASP A 582 -14.96 -1.71 -30.60
C ASP A 582 -16.34 -1.84 -31.25
N ARG A 583 -17.25 -2.65 -30.70
CA ARG A 583 -18.64 -2.68 -31.15
C ARG A 583 -19.32 -1.32 -31.06
N GLU A 584 -19.21 -0.67 -29.91
CA GLU A 584 -19.78 0.67 -29.71
C GLU A 584 -19.17 1.71 -30.64
N ARG A 585 -17.87 1.63 -30.90
CA ARG A 585 -17.17 2.51 -31.85
C ARG A 585 -17.60 2.26 -33.28
N CYS A 586 -17.77 1.01 -33.71
CA CYS A 586 -18.27 0.66 -35.04
C CYS A 586 -19.67 1.25 -35.25
N LEU A 587 -20.59 0.99 -34.33
CA LEU A 587 -21.96 1.50 -34.42
C LEU A 587 -22.02 3.04 -34.33
N ALA A 588 -21.22 3.65 -33.45
CA ALA A 588 -21.13 5.12 -33.32
C ALA A 588 -20.55 5.79 -34.58
N SER A 589 -19.69 5.10 -35.36
CA SER A 589 -19.18 5.59 -36.62
C SER A 589 -20.18 5.50 -37.79
N GLY A 590 -21.30 4.76 -37.61
CA GLY A 590 -22.33 4.58 -38.61
C GLY A 590 -22.28 3.23 -39.33
N MET A 591 -21.50 2.25 -38.84
CA MET A 591 -21.52 0.88 -39.36
C MET A 591 -22.80 0.16 -38.86
N ASP A 592 -23.29 -0.79 -39.63
CA ASP A 592 -24.57 -1.47 -39.39
C ASP A 592 -24.39 -2.78 -38.60
N ASP A 593 -23.18 -3.41 -38.74
CA ASP A 593 -22.85 -4.66 -38.06
C ASP A 593 -21.33 -4.78 -37.93
N TYR A 594 -20.86 -5.79 -37.21
CA TYR A 594 -19.43 -6.08 -37.07
C TYR A 594 -19.15 -7.58 -37.11
N MET A 595 -17.92 -7.94 -37.47
CA MET A 595 -17.43 -9.30 -37.59
C MET A 595 -15.98 -9.36 -37.12
N THR A 596 -15.65 -10.35 -36.33
CA THR A 596 -14.29 -10.52 -35.80
C THR A 596 -13.42 -11.30 -36.76
N LYS A 597 -12.22 -10.85 -37.02
CA LYS A 597 -11.16 -11.60 -37.72
C LYS A 597 -10.58 -12.71 -36.80
N PRO A 598 -10.32 -13.94 -37.29
CA PRO A 598 -10.41 -14.36 -38.69
C PRO A 598 -11.85 -14.62 -39.15
N VAL A 599 -12.15 -14.17 -40.35
CA VAL A 599 -13.49 -14.33 -40.91
C VAL A 599 -13.61 -15.70 -41.56
N SER A 600 -14.69 -16.41 -41.27
CA SER A 600 -14.99 -17.71 -41.91
C SER A 600 -16.00 -17.58 -43.06
N THR A 601 -15.98 -18.53 -43.99
CA THR A 601 -16.95 -18.58 -45.10
C THR A 601 -18.40 -18.62 -44.57
N ALA A 602 -18.65 -19.31 -43.45
CA ALA A 602 -19.97 -19.37 -42.85
C ALA A 602 -20.47 -18.02 -42.31
N GLN A 603 -19.58 -17.25 -41.67
CA GLN A 603 -19.89 -15.90 -41.17
C GLN A 603 -20.17 -14.93 -42.31
N LEU A 604 -19.33 -14.95 -43.36
CA LEU A 604 -19.58 -14.15 -44.56
C LEU A 604 -20.89 -14.48 -45.23
N ALA A 605 -21.20 -15.76 -45.37
CA ALA A 605 -22.50 -16.22 -45.91
C ALA A 605 -23.68 -15.68 -45.08
N ALA A 606 -23.61 -15.76 -43.75
CA ALA A 606 -24.65 -15.25 -42.87
C ALA A 606 -24.82 -13.73 -43.00
N ALA A 607 -23.69 -12.95 -43.09
CA ALA A 607 -23.73 -11.50 -43.27
C ALA A 607 -24.35 -11.11 -44.61
N VAL A 608 -23.93 -11.77 -45.73
CA VAL A 608 -24.48 -11.53 -47.05
C VAL A 608 -25.97 -11.84 -47.07
N GLN A 609 -26.40 -12.96 -46.49
CA GLN A 609 -27.83 -13.33 -46.41
C GLN A 609 -28.65 -12.33 -45.58
N ARG A 610 -28.10 -11.80 -44.53
CA ARG A 610 -28.77 -10.85 -43.64
C ARG A 610 -28.97 -9.49 -44.25
N TRP A 611 -27.94 -8.99 -44.94
CA TRP A 611 -27.89 -7.61 -45.38
C TRP A 611 -28.20 -7.40 -46.87
N VAL A 612 -28.08 -8.44 -47.70
CA VAL A 612 -28.44 -8.37 -49.12
C VAL A 612 -29.86 -8.88 -49.30
N ALA A 613 -30.79 -7.97 -49.55
CA ALA A 613 -32.19 -8.36 -49.83
C ALA A 613 -32.27 -9.18 -51.12
N PRO A 614 -33.04 -10.26 -51.18
CA PRO A 614 -33.23 -11.01 -52.41
C PRO A 614 -33.82 -10.08 -53.48
N ARG A 615 -33.04 -9.81 -54.56
CA ARG A 615 -33.60 -9.15 -55.74
C ARG A 615 -34.73 -10.02 -56.30
N ARG A 616 -35.97 -9.54 -56.16
CA ARG A 616 -37.16 -10.13 -56.83
C ARG A 616 -37.16 -9.82 -58.32
#